data_1b960fe2f42189d636de8943fbb887c6
#
_entry.id   1b960fe2f42189d636de8943fbb887c6
#
_cell.length_a   1.000
_cell.length_b   1.000
_cell.length_c   1.000
_cell.angle_alpha   90.00
_cell.angle_beta   90.00
_cell.angle_gamma   90.00
#
_symmetry.space_group_name_H-M   'P 1'
#
loop_
_entity.id
_entity.type
_entity.pdbx_description
1 polymer ?
#
loop_
_entity_poly.entity_id
_entity_poly.type
_entity_poly.pdbx_seq_one_letter_code
_entity_poly.pdbx_strand_id
1 'polypeptide(L)'
;NLDNVTFSNFIDIQTMVSGELKIETIKLNHPGGSYGYSVTKNNKKCVFLCDNEFTTSQADELKMFVEKADLVIWDGMFTEEELQVKTGWGHSSIQQGIDFFSNLNCGEIIISHHAPYRTDAELDIIEQSLPTGIQLAKDGQVLKL
;
A
#
# COMPACT_ATOMS: atom_id res chain seq x y z
N ASN A 1 -5.72 6.53 26.14
CA ASN A 1 -5.34 7.84 26.64
C ASN A 1 -4.61 8.57 25.53
N LEU A 2 -5.24 9.62 24.94
CA LEU A 2 -4.70 10.39 23.81
C LEU A 2 -3.84 11.58 24.25
N ASP A 3 -3.54 11.69 25.55
CA ASP A 3 -2.87 12.87 26.13
C ASP A 3 -1.40 13.07 25.65
N ASN A 4 -0.84 12.08 24.95
CA ASN A 4 0.51 12.12 24.40
C ASN A 4 0.55 12.05 22.85
N VAL A 5 -0.56 12.31 22.16
CA VAL A 5 -0.59 12.33 20.72
C VAL A 5 -0.26 13.75 20.25
N THR A 6 0.86 13.92 19.60
CA THR A 6 1.25 15.16 18.93
C THR A 6 0.95 15.01 17.45
N PHE A 7 0.11 15.88 16.92
CA PHE A 7 -0.13 15.97 15.48
C PHE A 7 0.94 16.87 14.85
N SER A 8 1.72 16.31 13.94
CA SER A 8 2.69 17.03 13.13
C SER A 8 2.21 17.08 11.68
N ASN A 9 2.47 18.19 11.01
CA ASN A 9 2.18 18.30 9.60
C ASN A 9 3.28 17.58 8.82
N PHE A 10 2.98 16.41 8.23
CA PHE A 10 3.93 15.58 7.50
C PHE A 10 4.43 16.21 6.17
N ILE A 11 3.87 17.33 5.73
CA ILE A 11 4.36 18.04 4.53
C ILE A 11 5.83 18.45 4.70
N ASP A 12 6.26 18.68 5.93
CA ASP A 12 7.61 19.17 6.25
C ASP A 12 8.53 18.07 6.83
N ILE A 13 8.01 16.86 7.08
CA ILE A 13 8.77 15.77 7.70
C ILE A 13 8.76 14.56 6.78
N GLN A 14 9.81 14.37 5.99
CA GLN A 14 10.00 13.19 5.16
C GLN A 14 10.43 11.95 5.96
N THR A 15 11.07 12.17 7.11
CA THR A 15 11.53 11.07 7.97
C THR A 15 11.42 11.48 9.44
N MET A 16 10.82 10.62 10.25
CA MET A 16 10.75 10.78 11.70
C MET A 16 11.38 9.56 12.38
N VAL A 17 12.20 9.81 13.41
CA VAL A 17 12.79 8.74 14.25
C VAL A 17 12.39 8.99 15.70
N SER A 18 11.81 7.98 16.33
CA SER A 18 11.46 8.00 17.75
C SER A 18 11.91 6.68 18.39
N GLY A 19 13.00 6.74 19.15
CA GLY A 19 13.64 5.53 19.67
C GLY A 19 14.07 4.59 18.55
N GLU A 20 13.58 3.35 18.56
CA GLU A 20 13.88 2.34 17.53
C GLU A 20 12.91 2.38 16.33
N LEU A 21 11.93 3.28 16.35
CA LEU A 21 10.93 3.44 15.29
C LEU A 21 11.38 4.49 14.28
N LYS A 22 11.50 4.08 13.00
CA LYS A 22 11.74 4.99 11.88
C LYS A 22 10.48 5.03 11.02
N ILE A 23 9.98 6.24 10.72
CA ILE A 23 8.86 6.46 9.81
C ILE A 23 9.35 7.34 8.66
N GLU A 24 9.08 6.91 7.44
CA GLU A 24 9.36 7.66 6.21
C GLU A 24 8.06 7.84 5.43
N THR A 25 7.96 8.91 4.68
CA THR A 25 6.78 9.20 3.85
C THR A 25 7.16 9.37 2.39
N ILE A 26 6.22 9.05 1.53
CA ILE A 26 6.29 9.27 0.09
C ILE A 26 4.98 9.91 -0.37
N LYS A 27 5.05 10.91 -1.25
CA LYS A 27 3.85 11.49 -1.83
C LYS A 27 3.23 10.50 -2.82
N LEU A 28 1.94 10.29 -2.71
CA LEU A 28 1.16 9.42 -3.59
C LEU A 28 0.32 10.24 -4.57
N ASN A 29 -0.14 9.57 -5.61
CA ASN A 29 -0.98 10.18 -6.65
C ASN A 29 -2.46 9.99 -6.31
N HIS A 30 -3.07 11.02 -5.77
CA HIS A 30 -4.49 11.05 -5.39
C HIS A 30 -5.03 12.47 -5.56
N PRO A 31 -6.26 12.68 -6.07
CA PRO A 31 -6.83 14.02 -6.32
C PRO A 31 -6.86 14.94 -5.09
N GLY A 32 -7.10 14.38 -3.90
CA GLY A 32 -7.09 15.12 -2.62
C GLY A 32 -5.70 15.30 -2.02
N GLY A 33 -4.67 14.69 -2.62
CA GLY A 33 -3.35 14.53 -2.03
C GLY A 33 -3.34 13.40 -0.99
N SER A 34 -2.35 12.52 -1.04
CA SER A 34 -2.14 11.45 -0.06
C SER A 34 -0.66 11.16 0.12
N TYR A 35 -0.33 10.42 1.18
CA TYR A 35 1.03 9.99 1.49
C TYR A 35 1.05 8.50 1.84
N GLY A 36 2.02 7.80 1.27
CA GLY A 36 2.41 6.48 1.73
C GLY A 36 3.36 6.57 2.91
N TYR A 37 3.41 5.51 3.70
CA TYR A 37 4.21 5.42 4.91
C TYR A 37 5.06 4.17 4.91
N SER A 38 6.32 4.31 5.30
CA SER A 38 7.19 3.19 5.65
C SER A 38 7.49 3.25 7.13
N VAL A 39 7.20 2.17 7.84
CA VAL A 39 7.45 2.03 9.27
C VAL A 39 8.48 0.92 9.47
N THR A 40 9.63 1.27 10.05
CA THR A 40 10.69 0.30 10.35
C THR A 40 10.92 0.23 11.85
N LYS A 41 10.91 -1.00 12.39
CA LYS A 41 11.26 -1.32 13.78
C LYS A 41 11.94 -2.67 13.85
N ASN A 42 13.01 -2.80 14.65
CA ASN A 42 13.76 -4.06 14.82
C ASN A 42 14.17 -4.69 13.48
N ASN A 43 14.60 -3.90 12.52
CA ASN A 43 14.96 -4.30 11.14
C ASN A 43 13.79 -4.90 10.34
N LYS A 44 12.56 -4.72 10.78
CA LYS A 44 11.35 -5.10 10.05
C LYS A 44 10.70 -3.86 9.45
N LYS A 45 10.42 -3.89 8.16
CA LYS A 45 9.88 -2.78 7.38
C LYS A 45 8.49 -3.10 6.85
N CYS A 46 7.51 -2.28 7.24
CA CYS A 46 6.15 -2.32 6.71
C CYS A 46 5.88 -1.05 5.91
N VAL A 47 5.29 -1.19 4.74
CA VAL A 47 4.96 -0.05 3.86
C VAL A 47 3.47 -0.04 3.55
N PHE A 48 2.86 1.15 3.63
CA PHE A 48 1.45 1.38 3.35
C PHE A 48 1.30 2.36 2.18
N LEU A 49 0.62 1.92 1.11
CA LEU A 49 0.47 2.65 -0.16
C LEU A 49 -1.00 2.67 -0.62
N CYS A 50 -1.95 2.99 0.27
CA CYS A 50 -3.35 3.19 -0.10
C CYS A 50 -3.65 4.66 -0.42
N ASP A 51 -4.75 4.90 -1.12
CA ASP A 51 -5.07 6.18 -1.76
C ASP A 51 -4.00 6.58 -2.79
N ASN A 52 -3.69 5.64 -3.69
CA ASN A 52 -2.70 5.85 -4.75
C ASN A 52 -3.19 5.35 -6.10
N GLU A 53 -3.29 6.23 -7.07
CA GLU A 53 -3.42 5.86 -8.47
C GLU A 53 -2.02 5.65 -9.07
N PHE A 54 -1.64 4.39 -9.23
CA PHE A 54 -0.32 4.05 -9.74
C PHE A 54 -0.15 4.51 -11.19
N THR A 55 0.98 5.17 -11.43
CA THR A 55 1.43 5.56 -12.78
C THR A 55 2.87 5.12 -12.99
N THR A 56 3.24 4.87 -14.24
CA THR A 56 4.62 4.49 -14.58
C THR A 56 5.64 5.56 -14.20
N SER A 57 5.24 6.83 -14.11
CA SER A 57 6.12 7.92 -13.68
C SER A 57 6.52 7.84 -12.20
N GLN A 58 5.72 7.16 -11.36
CA GLN A 58 6.05 6.93 -9.95
C GLN A 58 6.88 5.66 -9.72
N ALA A 59 6.98 4.79 -10.73
CA ALA A 59 7.47 3.43 -10.53
C ALA A 59 8.85 3.38 -9.87
N ASP A 60 9.79 4.19 -10.30
CA ASP A 60 11.16 4.14 -9.78
C ASP A 60 11.25 4.66 -8.34
N GLU A 61 10.50 5.70 -8.01
CA GLU A 61 10.43 6.23 -6.64
C GLU A 61 9.77 5.22 -5.69
N LEU A 62 8.65 4.62 -6.11
CA LEU A 62 7.97 3.58 -5.33
C LEU A 62 8.84 2.32 -5.16
N LYS A 63 9.59 1.88 -6.19
CA LYS A 63 10.54 0.76 -6.08
C LYS A 63 11.57 1.00 -4.98
N MET A 64 12.20 2.17 -4.98
CA MET A 64 13.16 2.53 -3.93
C MET A 64 12.51 2.56 -2.54
N PHE A 65 11.28 3.07 -2.47
CA PHE A 65 10.54 3.19 -1.21
C PHE A 65 10.15 1.83 -0.61
N VAL A 66 9.76 0.86 -1.45
CA VAL A 66 9.36 -0.49 -0.99
C VAL A 66 10.53 -1.47 -0.91
N GLU A 67 11.73 -1.09 -1.36
CA GLU A 67 12.88 -1.99 -1.39
C GLU A 67 13.11 -2.63 -0.01
N LYS A 68 13.27 -3.96 0.02
CA LYS A 68 13.46 -4.77 1.22
C LYS A 68 12.36 -4.63 2.28
N ALA A 69 11.16 -4.20 1.90
CA ALA A 69 10.03 -4.26 2.81
C ALA A 69 9.68 -5.72 3.12
N ASP A 70 9.42 -6.03 4.40
CA ASP A 70 8.91 -7.35 4.82
C ASP A 70 7.42 -7.48 4.50
N LEU A 71 6.70 -6.36 4.51
CA LEU A 71 5.28 -6.27 4.20
C LEU A 71 4.98 -4.99 3.43
N VAL A 72 4.19 -5.10 2.36
CA VAL A 72 3.63 -3.94 1.67
C VAL A 72 2.12 -4.07 1.60
N ILE A 73 1.42 -2.98 1.94
CA ILE A 73 -0.03 -2.86 1.78
C ILE A 73 -0.26 -1.96 0.57
N TRP A 74 -0.93 -2.53 -0.45
CA TRP A 74 -1.18 -1.89 -1.74
C TRP A 74 -2.64 -1.52 -1.91
N ASP A 75 -2.90 -0.37 -2.56
CA ASP A 75 -4.23 0.00 -3.03
C ASP A 75 -4.64 -0.88 -4.21
N GLY A 76 -5.63 -1.72 -4.02
CA GLY A 76 -6.19 -2.57 -5.07
C GLY A 76 -7.69 -2.42 -5.15
N MET A 77 -8.17 -1.17 -5.25
CA MET A 77 -9.61 -0.89 -5.27
C MET A 77 -10.28 -1.51 -6.50
N PHE A 78 -9.62 -1.45 -7.64
CA PHE A 78 -10.21 -1.77 -8.93
C PHE A 78 -9.68 -3.06 -9.54
N THR A 79 -10.53 -3.71 -10.36
CA THR A 79 -10.05 -4.62 -11.41
C THR A 79 -9.47 -3.78 -12.56
N GLU A 80 -8.81 -4.45 -13.52
CA GLU A 80 -8.23 -3.75 -14.67
C GLU A 80 -9.31 -3.11 -15.54
N GLU A 81 -10.45 -3.79 -15.72
CA GLU A 81 -11.59 -3.27 -16.48
C GLU A 81 -12.22 -2.05 -15.80
N GLU A 82 -12.35 -2.09 -14.48
CA GLU A 82 -12.88 -0.97 -13.72
C GLU A 82 -11.97 0.25 -13.78
N LEU A 83 -10.65 0.06 -13.72
CA LEU A 83 -9.67 1.14 -13.78
C LEU A 83 -9.76 1.93 -15.09
N GLN A 84 -10.05 1.28 -16.23
CA GLN A 84 -10.17 1.94 -17.52
C GLN A 84 -11.18 3.09 -17.53
N VAL A 85 -12.26 2.97 -16.74
CA VAL A 85 -13.33 3.98 -16.66
C VAL A 85 -13.27 4.82 -15.39
N LYS A 86 -12.31 4.53 -14.50
CA LYS A 86 -12.15 5.21 -13.20
C LYS A 86 -10.77 5.88 -13.04
N THR A 87 -10.03 6.04 -14.14
CA THR A 87 -8.78 6.82 -14.15
C THR A 87 -9.02 8.22 -13.61
N GLY A 88 -8.13 8.70 -12.75
CA GLY A 88 -8.25 10.00 -12.10
C GLY A 88 -9.01 9.96 -10.76
N TRP A 89 -9.43 8.78 -10.29
CA TRP A 89 -10.12 8.63 -9.00
C TRP A 89 -9.13 8.52 -7.82
N GLY A 90 -7.86 8.27 -8.11
CA GLY A 90 -6.81 8.22 -7.08
C GLY A 90 -6.51 6.81 -6.54
N HIS A 91 -6.92 5.76 -7.26
CA HIS A 91 -6.76 4.37 -6.82
C HIS A 91 -6.17 3.48 -7.90
N SER A 92 -5.52 2.40 -7.48
CA SER A 92 -4.88 1.43 -8.35
C SER A 92 -5.76 0.19 -8.60
N SER A 93 -5.33 -0.63 -9.55
CA SER A 93 -5.90 -1.96 -9.74
C SER A 93 -5.09 -3.04 -8.99
N ILE A 94 -5.75 -4.17 -8.76
CA ILE A 94 -5.13 -5.39 -8.25
C ILE A 94 -4.02 -5.84 -9.20
N GLN A 95 -4.29 -5.82 -10.52
CA GLN A 95 -3.32 -6.26 -11.52
C GLN A 95 -2.08 -5.36 -11.56
N GLN A 96 -2.24 -4.04 -11.44
CA GLN A 96 -1.10 -3.13 -11.32
C GLN A 96 -0.19 -3.49 -10.14
N GLY A 97 -0.77 -3.87 -9.00
CA GLY A 97 0.00 -4.36 -7.85
C GLY A 97 0.76 -5.65 -8.16
N ILE A 98 0.09 -6.65 -8.75
CA ILE A 98 0.71 -7.91 -9.17
C ILE A 98 1.90 -7.66 -10.09
N ASP A 99 1.71 -6.85 -11.12
CA ASP A 99 2.74 -6.55 -12.12
C ASP A 99 3.91 -5.76 -11.52
N PHE A 100 3.61 -4.77 -10.68
CA PHE A 100 4.62 -3.93 -10.03
C PHE A 100 5.53 -4.75 -9.10
N PHE A 101 4.96 -5.64 -8.28
CA PHE A 101 5.73 -6.43 -7.32
C PHE A 101 6.37 -7.70 -7.90
N SER A 102 5.99 -8.13 -9.10
CA SER A 102 6.45 -9.39 -9.71
C SER A 102 7.98 -9.57 -9.78
N ASN A 103 8.72 -8.47 -9.87
CA ASN A 103 10.18 -8.46 -10.02
C ASN A 103 10.90 -7.70 -8.89
N LEU A 104 10.19 -7.42 -7.79
CA LEU A 104 10.77 -6.68 -6.66
C LEU A 104 11.16 -7.64 -5.52
N ASN A 105 12.22 -7.28 -4.82
CA ASN A 105 12.67 -8.00 -3.63
C ASN A 105 11.92 -7.46 -2.39
N CYS A 106 10.65 -7.83 -2.29
CA CYS A 106 9.78 -7.53 -1.15
C CYS A 106 9.32 -8.83 -0.51
N GLY A 107 8.88 -8.75 0.75
CA GLY A 107 8.22 -9.86 1.44
C GLY A 107 6.76 -10.03 1.00
N GLU A 108 5.84 -10.11 1.95
CA GLU A 108 4.42 -10.28 1.68
C GLU A 108 3.78 -8.99 1.13
N ILE A 109 2.89 -9.15 0.16
CA ILE A 109 2.09 -8.07 -0.40
C ILE A 109 0.63 -8.30 -0.03
N ILE A 110 0.03 -7.33 0.64
CA ILE A 110 -1.38 -7.33 0.99
C ILE A 110 -2.10 -6.31 0.13
N ILE A 111 -2.98 -6.78 -0.72
CA ILE A 111 -3.87 -5.92 -1.49
C ILE A 111 -5.06 -5.55 -0.61
N SER A 112 -5.27 -4.26 -0.42
CA SER A 112 -6.29 -3.69 0.45
C SER A 112 -7.08 -2.61 -0.28
N HIS A 113 -7.89 -1.84 0.46
CA HIS A 113 -8.67 -0.72 -0.08
C HIS A 113 -9.70 -1.17 -1.12
N HIS A 114 -10.31 -2.35 -0.91
CA HIS A 114 -11.29 -2.91 -1.83
C HIS A 114 -12.48 -1.97 -2.03
N ALA A 115 -12.99 -1.93 -3.27
CA ALA A 115 -14.15 -1.10 -3.59
C ALA A 115 -15.33 -1.45 -2.67
N PRO A 116 -16.06 -0.47 -2.11
CA PRO A 116 -17.09 -0.71 -1.10
C PRO A 116 -18.29 -1.52 -1.62
N TYR A 117 -18.42 -1.66 -2.92
CA TYR A 117 -19.44 -2.49 -3.57
C TYR A 117 -18.95 -3.93 -3.85
N ARG A 118 -17.67 -4.24 -3.60
CA ARG A 118 -17.08 -5.57 -3.81
C ARG A 118 -17.58 -6.52 -2.75
N THR A 119 -18.17 -7.64 -3.17
CA THR A 119 -18.65 -8.68 -2.25
C THR A 119 -17.53 -9.62 -1.83
N ASP A 120 -17.69 -10.29 -0.68
CA ASP A 120 -16.74 -11.29 -0.20
C ASP A 120 -16.60 -12.45 -1.21
N ALA A 121 -17.68 -12.84 -1.87
CA ALA A 121 -17.64 -13.89 -2.89
C ALA A 121 -16.78 -13.51 -4.12
N GLU A 122 -16.81 -12.24 -4.52
CA GLU A 122 -15.92 -11.73 -5.58
C GLU A 122 -14.47 -11.67 -5.12
N LEU A 123 -14.22 -11.27 -3.87
CA LEU A 123 -12.88 -11.28 -3.27
C LEU A 123 -12.32 -12.69 -3.19
N ASP A 124 -13.11 -13.69 -2.78
CA ASP A 124 -12.69 -15.09 -2.73
C ASP A 124 -12.30 -15.64 -4.11
N ILE A 125 -13.00 -15.23 -5.17
CA ILE A 125 -12.65 -15.62 -6.54
C ILE A 125 -11.33 -14.97 -6.96
N ILE A 126 -11.15 -13.68 -6.68
CA ILE A 126 -9.91 -12.95 -6.98
C ILE A 126 -8.72 -13.58 -6.24
N GLU A 127 -8.89 -13.87 -4.94
CA GLU A 127 -7.83 -14.42 -4.10
C GLU A 127 -7.30 -15.76 -4.62
N GLN A 128 -8.17 -16.61 -5.18
CA GLN A 128 -7.77 -17.91 -5.78
C GLN A 128 -6.83 -17.76 -6.99
N SER A 129 -6.82 -16.61 -7.64
CA SER A 129 -5.99 -16.32 -8.81
C SER A 129 -4.70 -15.58 -8.50
N LEU A 130 -4.50 -15.16 -7.25
CA LEU A 130 -3.32 -14.37 -6.87
C LEU A 130 -2.04 -15.22 -6.88
N PRO A 131 -0.90 -14.64 -7.30
CA PRO A 131 0.40 -15.29 -7.19
C PRO A 131 0.80 -15.52 -5.73
N THR A 132 1.69 -16.50 -5.51
CA THR A 132 2.29 -16.74 -4.20
C THR A 132 2.97 -15.47 -3.67
N GLY A 133 2.74 -15.15 -2.40
CA GLY A 133 3.28 -13.94 -1.74
C GLY A 133 2.40 -12.70 -1.87
N ILE A 134 1.28 -12.80 -2.59
CA ILE A 134 0.25 -11.76 -2.68
C ILE A 134 -1.05 -12.31 -2.13
N GLN A 135 -1.74 -11.57 -1.28
CA GLN A 135 -3.04 -11.94 -0.72
C GLN A 135 -3.93 -10.71 -0.53
N LEU A 136 -5.23 -10.93 -0.39
CA LEU A 136 -6.17 -9.86 -0.08
C LEU A 136 -6.21 -9.59 1.43
N ALA A 137 -6.40 -8.32 1.80
CA ALA A 137 -6.67 -7.95 3.19
C ALA A 137 -8.02 -8.47 3.65
N LYS A 138 -8.09 -8.93 4.91
CA LYS A 138 -9.33 -9.39 5.56
C LYS A 138 -9.50 -8.73 6.92
N ASP A 139 -10.73 -8.44 7.28
CA ASP A 139 -11.05 -7.90 8.59
C ASP A 139 -10.56 -8.84 9.72
N GLY A 140 -9.88 -8.26 10.70
CA GLY A 140 -9.31 -9.02 11.80
C GLY A 140 -8.04 -9.81 11.49
N GLN A 141 -7.50 -9.73 10.28
CA GLN A 141 -6.22 -10.35 9.91
C GLN A 141 -5.08 -9.80 10.76
N VAL A 142 -4.25 -10.68 11.29
CA VAL A 142 -3.05 -10.33 12.05
C VAL A 142 -1.83 -10.94 11.38
N LEU A 143 -0.89 -10.09 10.99
CA LEU A 143 0.38 -10.47 10.40
C LEU A 143 1.50 -10.30 11.41
N LYS A 144 2.44 -11.25 11.48
CA LYS A 144 3.62 -11.17 12.35
C LYS A 144 4.84 -11.02 11.44
N LEU A 145 5.60 -9.95 11.65
CA LEU A 145 6.84 -9.63 10.94
C LEU A 145 8.08 -10.05 11.74
#